data_b67dda781f665668b869f937bddad85d
#
_entry.id   b67dda781f665668b869f937bddad85d
#
_cell.length_a   1.000
_cell.length_b   1.000
_cell.length_c   1.000
_cell.angle_alpha   90.00
_cell.angle_beta   90.00
_cell.angle_gamma   90.00
#
_symmetry.space_group_name_H-M   'P 1'
#
loop_
_entity.id
_entity.type
_entity.pdbx_description
1 polymer ?
#
loop_
_entity_poly.entity_id
_entity_poly.type
_entity_poly.pdbx_seq_one_letter_code
_entity_poly.pdbx_strand_id
1 'polypeptide(L)'
;MRRFAAATLLAFGLAAGTAQAQDFSLGWNPRSGDVWVDVWLGDMNRYGSRYRDPFVDELVRYHGAPRDLVVDLLARRWAPGDIYFACALAKLVGRPCRYVVDIWERDHAQGWGAIAKRLGIKPGSPQFHQLKRGMVPSYDRWGRPIELDAQLQRDFPGRGRGGPKQGGGQGGKPDHAGHGGKPEQGGGRGNSGKGGQGPGNSGGKGNQGKGKDKD
;
A
#
# COMPACT_ATOMS: atom_id res chain seq x y z
N MET A 1 -71.10 30.50 25.60
CA MET A 1 -70.23 29.32 25.81
C MET A 1 -69.40 29.14 24.55
N ARG A 2 -68.14 29.64 24.51
CA ARG A 2 -67.23 29.54 23.39
C ARG A 2 -66.16 28.55 23.75
N ARG A 3 -66.12 27.41 23.00
CA ARG A 3 -65.12 26.36 23.16
C ARG A 3 -63.93 26.68 22.23
N PHE A 4 -62.78 26.99 22.80
CA PHE A 4 -61.52 27.10 22.05
C PHE A 4 -60.88 25.70 21.99
N ALA A 5 -60.77 25.16 20.79
CA ALA A 5 -59.97 23.95 20.50
C ALA A 5 -58.53 24.37 20.29
N ALA A 6 -57.64 23.97 21.20
CA ALA A 6 -56.21 24.14 21.02
C ALA A 6 -55.67 22.96 20.16
N ALA A 7 -55.16 23.29 18.97
CA ALA A 7 -54.47 22.34 18.12
C ALA A 7 -52.98 22.34 18.49
N THR A 8 -52.50 21.26 19.09
CA THR A 8 -51.09 21.04 19.41
C THR A 8 -50.39 20.43 18.20
N LEU A 9 -49.57 21.24 17.50
CA LEU A 9 -48.67 20.75 16.44
C LEU A 9 -47.42 20.14 17.05
N LEU A 10 -47.30 18.82 16.99
CA LEU A 10 -46.06 18.10 17.28
C LEU A 10 -45.10 18.28 16.08
N ALA A 11 -44.06 19.09 16.25
CA ALA A 11 -42.96 19.16 15.34
C ALA A 11 -41.98 18.00 15.63
N PHE A 12 -41.97 16.99 14.74
CA PHE A 12 -40.96 15.94 14.76
C PHE A 12 -39.67 16.50 14.13
N GLY A 13 -38.72 16.89 14.96
CA GLY A 13 -37.39 17.28 14.54
C GLY A 13 -36.59 16.04 14.10
N LEU A 14 -36.32 15.88 12.80
CA LEU A 14 -35.32 14.96 12.29
C LEU A 14 -33.94 15.46 12.74
N ALA A 15 -33.39 14.85 13.77
CA ALA A 15 -31.99 14.98 14.12
C ALA A 15 -31.17 14.20 13.09
N ALA A 16 -30.71 14.87 12.02
CA ALA A 16 -29.68 14.37 11.15
C ALA A 16 -28.39 14.25 11.98
N GLY A 17 -28.09 13.04 12.44
CA GLY A 17 -26.82 12.73 13.08
C GLY A 17 -25.69 12.96 12.07
N THR A 18 -24.97 14.06 12.24
CA THR A 18 -23.71 14.26 11.51
C THR A 18 -22.73 13.19 12.00
N ALA A 19 -22.38 12.23 11.14
CA ALA A 19 -21.29 11.32 11.39
C ALA A 19 -20.01 12.17 11.54
N GLN A 20 -19.59 12.36 12.78
CA GLN A 20 -18.31 13.01 13.09
C GLN A 20 -17.21 12.07 12.63
N ALA A 21 -16.52 12.42 11.54
CA ALA A 21 -15.26 11.78 11.20
C ALA A 21 -14.29 12.06 12.37
N GLN A 22 -13.95 11.01 13.10
CA GLN A 22 -13.04 11.15 14.24
C GLN A 22 -11.67 11.54 13.73
N ASP A 23 -11.24 12.73 14.07
CA ASP A 23 -9.89 13.19 13.77
C ASP A 23 -8.92 12.57 14.78
N PHE A 24 -8.26 11.48 14.38
CA PHE A 24 -7.21 10.85 15.16
C PHE A 24 -5.91 11.66 15.18
N SER A 25 -5.87 12.83 14.54
CA SER A 25 -4.64 13.63 14.40
C SER A 25 -4.28 14.42 15.66
N LEU A 26 -5.26 14.77 16.49
CA LEU A 26 -5.02 15.51 17.73
C LEU A 26 -4.49 14.60 18.84
N GLY A 27 -3.18 14.74 19.13
CA GLY A 27 -2.53 14.02 20.23
C GLY A 27 -2.09 12.59 19.92
N TRP A 28 -2.40 12.04 18.73
CA TRP A 28 -1.92 10.74 18.33
C TRP A 28 -0.45 10.82 17.86
N ASN A 29 0.40 10.00 18.46
CA ASN A 29 1.81 9.92 18.12
C ASN A 29 2.29 8.46 18.17
N PRO A 30 2.57 7.83 17.03
CA PRO A 30 2.92 6.43 16.97
C PRO A 30 4.32 6.15 17.51
N ARG A 31 5.22 7.12 17.49
CA ARG A 31 6.62 6.98 17.93
C ARG A 31 7.26 5.71 17.36
N SER A 32 7.18 5.54 16.04
CA SER A 32 7.75 4.38 15.35
C SER A 32 9.29 4.37 15.37
N GLY A 33 9.89 5.53 15.59
CA GLY A 33 11.32 5.77 15.50
C GLY A 33 11.81 6.10 14.10
N ASP A 34 10.90 6.37 13.17
CA ASP A 34 11.18 6.79 11.79
C ASP A 34 10.11 7.81 11.34
N VAL A 35 10.55 9.01 10.99
CA VAL A 35 9.67 10.13 10.64
C VAL A 35 8.79 9.80 9.43
N TRP A 36 9.33 9.09 8.43
CA TRP A 36 8.56 8.71 7.26
C TRP A 36 7.40 7.76 7.63
N VAL A 37 7.68 6.78 8.51
CA VAL A 37 6.65 5.84 9.00
C VAL A 37 5.59 6.59 9.81
N ASP A 38 5.99 7.52 10.68
CA ASP A 38 5.04 8.29 11.49
C ASP A 38 4.09 9.13 10.62
N VAL A 39 4.60 9.79 9.58
CA VAL A 39 3.79 10.52 8.59
C VAL A 39 2.87 9.56 7.83
N TRP A 40 3.40 8.42 7.38
CA TRP A 40 2.63 7.42 6.65
C TRP A 40 1.47 6.86 7.49
N LEU A 41 1.70 6.57 8.77
CA LEU A 41 0.66 6.11 9.69
C LEU A 41 -0.42 7.18 9.93
N GLY A 42 -0.03 8.46 9.96
CA GLY A 42 -0.97 9.58 9.98
C GLY A 42 -1.86 9.63 8.73
N ASP A 43 -1.30 9.38 7.54
CA ASP A 43 -2.08 9.25 6.30
C ASP A 43 -3.01 8.05 6.34
N MET A 44 -2.57 6.93 6.91
CA MET A 44 -3.40 5.76 7.13
C MET A 44 -4.59 6.04 8.04
N ASN A 45 -4.40 6.83 9.10
CA ASN A 45 -5.50 7.24 9.97
C ASN A 45 -6.56 8.02 9.19
N ARG A 46 -6.14 8.99 8.38
CA ARG A 46 -7.06 9.78 7.54
C ARG A 46 -7.78 8.91 6.52
N TYR A 47 -7.04 8.00 5.88
CA TYR A 47 -7.63 7.08 4.90
C TYR A 47 -8.63 6.12 5.56
N GLY A 48 -8.23 5.40 6.59
CA GLY A 48 -9.06 4.37 7.25
C GLY A 48 -10.29 4.95 7.94
N SER A 49 -10.21 6.19 8.44
CA SER A 49 -11.38 6.88 9.02
C SER A 49 -12.39 7.27 7.95
N ARG A 50 -11.94 7.67 6.76
CA ARG A 50 -12.80 8.09 5.66
C ARG A 50 -13.34 6.92 4.83
N TYR A 51 -12.53 5.88 4.65
CA TYR A 51 -12.80 4.76 3.75
C TYR A 51 -12.71 3.43 4.52
N ARG A 52 -13.64 3.24 5.46
CA ARG A 52 -13.62 2.11 6.40
C ARG A 52 -13.56 0.74 5.71
N ASP A 53 -14.47 0.48 4.76
CA ASP A 53 -14.54 -0.82 4.10
C ASP A 53 -13.32 -1.11 3.22
N PRO A 54 -12.85 -0.17 2.36
CA PRO A 54 -11.60 -0.32 1.65
C PRO A 54 -10.39 -0.55 2.57
N PHE A 55 -10.34 0.10 3.74
CA PHE A 55 -9.30 -0.11 4.73
C PHE A 55 -9.33 -1.54 5.32
N VAL A 56 -10.51 -2.04 5.68
CA VAL A 56 -10.68 -3.42 6.15
C VAL A 56 -10.23 -4.41 5.08
N ASP A 57 -10.64 -4.21 3.82
CA ASP A 57 -10.26 -5.05 2.68
C ASP A 57 -8.74 -5.02 2.42
N GLU A 58 -8.11 -3.88 2.59
CA GLU A 58 -6.65 -3.71 2.52
C GLU A 58 -5.94 -4.66 3.50
N LEU A 59 -6.35 -4.64 4.76
CA LEU A 59 -5.74 -5.46 5.80
C LEU A 59 -5.99 -6.96 5.60
N VAL A 60 -7.19 -7.33 5.18
CA VAL A 60 -7.53 -8.73 4.89
C VAL A 60 -6.70 -9.25 3.71
N ARG A 61 -6.67 -8.52 2.60
CA ARG A 61 -6.02 -8.97 1.36
C ARG A 61 -4.50 -8.96 1.44
N TYR A 62 -3.93 -7.90 2.01
CA TYR A 62 -2.49 -7.66 1.92
C TYR A 62 -1.73 -7.99 3.19
N HIS A 63 -2.41 -8.07 4.34
CA HIS A 63 -1.79 -8.41 5.62
C HIS A 63 -2.31 -9.72 6.22
N GLY A 64 -3.32 -10.36 5.60
CA GLY A 64 -3.90 -11.61 6.10
C GLY A 64 -4.59 -11.44 7.47
N ALA A 65 -5.04 -10.22 7.78
CA ALA A 65 -5.74 -9.96 9.03
C ALA A 65 -7.15 -10.55 8.98
N PRO A 66 -7.63 -11.20 10.05
CA PRO A 66 -9.03 -11.58 10.16
C PRO A 66 -9.95 -10.34 10.10
N ARG A 67 -10.97 -10.40 9.25
CA ARG A 67 -11.90 -9.26 9.06
C ARG A 67 -12.60 -8.85 10.35
N ASP A 68 -13.06 -9.83 11.12
CA ASP A 68 -13.71 -9.63 12.41
C ASP A 68 -12.81 -8.92 13.42
N LEU A 69 -11.53 -9.28 13.49
CA LEU A 69 -10.54 -8.59 14.29
C LEU A 69 -10.42 -7.10 13.91
N VAL A 70 -10.28 -6.80 12.63
CA VAL A 70 -10.12 -5.42 12.17
C VAL A 70 -11.37 -4.59 12.46
N VAL A 71 -12.55 -5.17 12.22
CA VAL A 71 -13.85 -4.50 12.50
C VAL A 71 -14.02 -4.25 14.01
N ASP A 72 -13.66 -5.22 14.86
CA ASP A 72 -13.72 -5.06 16.33
C ASP A 72 -12.80 -3.94 16.81
N LEU A 73 -11.54 -3.92 16.35
CA LEU A 73 -10.58 -2.88 16.73
C LEU A 73 -11.06 -1.48 16.32
N LEU A 74 -11.64 -1.35 15.12
CA LEU A 74 -12.24 -0.09 14.68
C LEU A 74 -13.46 0.30 15.52
N ALA A 75 -14.28 -0.67 15.95
CA ALA A 75 -15.42 -0.43 16.85
C ALA A 75 -14.95 0.03 18.23
N ARG A 76 -13.83 -0.50 18.70
CA ARG A 76 -13.15 -0.10 19.95
C ARG A 76 -12.34 1.20 19.81
N ARG A 77 -12.48 1.91 18.69
CA ARG A 77 -11.84 3.20 18.40
C ARG A 77 -10.31 3.17 18.33
N TRP A 78 -9.75 2.05 17.93
CA TRP A 78 -8.34 2.03 17.58
C TRP A 78 -8.08 2.92 16.37
N ALA A 79 -6.96 3.63 16.38
CA ALA A 79 -6.53 4.38 15.22
C ALA A 79 -6.22 3.43 14.05
N PRO A 80 -6.74 3.67 12.84
CA PRO A 80 -6.46 2.83 11.68
C PRO A 80 -4.97 2.58 11.44
N GLY A 81 -4.12 3.59 11.66
CA GLY A 81 -2.67 3.46 11.57
C GLY A 81 -2.09 2.44 12.55
N ASP A 82 -2.61 2.39 13.78
CA ASP A 82 -2.16 1.41 14.79
C ASP A 82 -2.56 -0.01 14.38
N ILE A 83 -3.79 -0.20 13.88
CA ILE A 83 -4.27 -1.49 13.38
C ILE A 83 -3.42 -1.96 12.20
N TYR A 84 -3.17 -1.06 11.25
CA TYR A 84 -2.34 -1.39 10.09
C TYR A 84 -0.93 -1.78 10.51
N PHE A 85 -0.29 -0.99 11.37
CA PHE A 85 1.09 -1.22 11.76
C PHE A 85 1.24 -2.53 12.56
N ALA A 86 0.29 -2.85 13.44
CA ALA A 86 0.24 -4.13 14.13
C ALA A 86 0.23 -5.30 13.14
N CYS A 87 -0.66 -5.26 12.14
CA CYS A 87 -0.77 -6.34 11.16
C CYS A 87 0.42 -6.40 10.20
N ALA A 88 1.00 -5.24 9.84
CA ALA A 88 2.21 -5.17 9.01
C ALA A 88 3.43 -5.76 9.73
N LEU A 89 3.64 -5.42 11.01
CA LEU A 89 4.69 -6.01 11.84
C LEU A 89 4.49 -7.52 12.00
N ALA A 90 3.25 -7.95 12.31
CA ALA A 90 2.91 -9.36 12.47
C ALA A 90 3.24 -10.18 11.21
N LYS A 91 2.84 -9.67 10.04
CA LYS A 91 3.15 -10.30 8.75
C LYS A 91 4.67 -10.44 8.55
N LEU A 92 5.43 -9.40 8.87
CA LEU A 92 6.88 -9.41 8.68
C LEU A 92 7.58 -10.44 9.57
N VAL A 93 7.08 -10.65 10.79
CA VAL A 93 7.64 -11.66 11.71
C VAL A 93 6.95 -13.03 11.61
N GLY A 94 6.08 -13.23 10.63
CA GLY A 94 5.40 -14.51 10.40
C GLY A 94 4.42 -14.90 11.51
N ARG A 95 3.77 -13.92 12.15
CA ARG A 95 2.80 -14.12 13.23
C ARG A 95 1.41 -13.62 12.82
N PRO A 96 0.33 -14.16 13.42
CA PRO A 96 -1.01 -13.60 13.25
C PRO A 96 -1.08 -12.13 13.71
N CYS A 97 -1.91 -11.30 13.06
CA CYS A 97 -2.09 -9.90 13.42
C CYS A 97 -2.46 -9.72 14.91
N ARG A 98 -3.32 -10.59 15.45
CA ARG A 98 -3.71 -10.61 16.87
C ARG A 98 -2.51 -10.63 17.83
N TYR A 99 -1.46 -11.36 17.49
CA TYR A 99 -0.26 -11.45 18.33
C TYR A 99 0.37 -10.07 18.62
N VAL A 100 0.46 -9.22 17.60
CA VAL A 100 1.01 -7.86 17.77
C VAL A 100 -0.01 -6.90 18.37
N VAL A 101 -1.29 -7.08 18.07
CA VAL A 101 -2.40 -6.36 18.72
C VAL A 101 -2.34 -6.57 20.24
N ASP A 102 -2.21 -7.81 20.70
CA ASP A 102 -2.13 -8.11 22.14
C ASP A 102 -0.88 -7.50 22.80
N ILE A 103 0.22 -7.37 22.08
CA ILE A 103 1.42 -6.66 22.57
C ILE A 103 1.12 -5.16 22.69
N TRP A 104 0.50 -4.56 21.69
CA TRP A 104 0.14 -3.15 21.71
C TRP A 104 -0.83 -2.81 22.84
N GLU A 105 -1.83 -3.63 23.06
CA GLU A 105 -2.80 -3.42 24.16
C GLU A 105 -2.13 -3.33 25.53
N ARG A 106 -1.07 -4.13 25.74
CA ARG A 106 -0.34 -4.11 27.02
C ARG A 106 0.68 -2.98 27.13
N ASP A 107 1.31 -2.61 26.01
CA ASP A 107 2.58 -1.88 26.03
C ASP A 107 2.59 -0.60 25.18
N HIS A 108 1.42 -0.13 24.70
CA HIS A 108 1.31 1.03 23.79
C HIS A 108 1.96 2.31 24.33
N ALA A 109 2.05 2.48 25.66
CA ALA A 109 2.71 3.61 26.26
C ALA A 109 4.17 3.76 25.85
N GLN A 110 4.85 2.68 25.43
CA GLN A 110 6.22 2.69 24.96
C GLN A 110 6.36 3.15 23.50
N GLY A 111 5.27 3.16 22.72
CA GLY A 111 5.25 3.49 21.30
C GLY A 111 5.68 2.33 20.39
N TRP A 112 5.39 2.49 19.11
CA TRP A 112 5.62 1.45 18.10
C TRP A 112 7.09 1.10 17.90
N GLY A 113 8.01 2.07 18.04
CA GLY A 113 9.44 1.81 17.91
C GLY A 113 9.99 0.82 18.95
N ALA A 114 9.49 0.88 20.20
CA ALA A 114 9.87 -0.07 21.22
C ALA A 114 9.32 -1.48 20.94
N ILE A 115 8.08 -1.56 20.49
CA ILE A 115 7.44 -2.84 20.12
C ILE A 115 8.14 -3.46 18.91
N ALA A 116 8.42 -2.67 17.86
CA ALA A 116 9.14 -3.14 16.69
C ALA A 116 10.52 -3.70 17.07
N LYS A 117 11.26 -3.00 17.94
CA LYS A 117 12.57 -3.48 18.44
C LYS A 117 12.45 -4.84 19.15
N ARG A 118 11.43 -5.04 20.00
CA ARG A 118 11.19 -6.34 20.67
C ARG A 118 10.87 -7.47 19.69
N LEU A 119 10.24 -7.13 18.58
CA LEU A 119 9.97 -8.06 17.48
C LEU A 119 11.18 -8.29 16.56
N GLY A 120 12.35 -7.72 16.89
CA GLY A 120 13.56 -7.83 16.08
C GLY A 120 13.62 -6.87 14.89
N ILE A 121 12.66 -5.94 14.78
CA ILE A 121 12.56 -4.96 13.70
C ILE A 121 13.06 -3.61 14.20
N LYS A 122 14.37 -3.38 14.15
CA LYS A 122 14.95 -2.11 14.61
C LYS A 122 14.88 -1.04 13.54
N PRO A 123 14.53 0.23 13.85
CA PRO A 123 14.66 1.34 12.90
C PRO A 123 16.03 1.33 12.22
N GLY A 124 16.04 1.50 10.89
CA GLY A 124 17.28 1.43 10.09
C GLY A 124 17.77 0.03 9.74
N SER A 125 17.19 -1.05 10.30
CA SER A 125 17.56 -2.42 9.92
C SER A 125 16.98 -2.83 8.55
N PRO A 126 17.56 -3.88 7.91
CA PRO A 126 16.99 -4.42 6.66
C PRO A 126 15.51 -4.82 6.79
N GLN A 127 15.12 -5.39 7.95
CA GLN A 127 13.73 -5.76 8.22
C GLN A 127 12.83 -4.53 8.31
N PHE A 128 13.30 -3.47 8.96
CA PHE A 128 12.55 -2.21 9.02
C PHE A 128 12.40 -1.57 7.63
N HIS A 129 13.44 -1.66 6.82
CA HIS A 129 13.38 -1.20 5.44
C HIS A 129 12.38 -2.03 4.60
N GLN A 130 12.37 -3.35 4.78
CA GLN A 130 11.37 -4.23 4.16
C GLN A 130 9.94 -3.85 4.56
N LEU A 131 9.72 -3.50 5.84
CA LEU A 131 8.44 -3.00 6.33
C LEU A 131 8.01 -1.73 5.57
N LYS A 132 8.88 -0.73 5.46
CA LYS A 132 8.63 0.52 4.73
C LYS A 132 8.30 0.27 3.26
N ARG A 133 9.07 -0.59 2.59
CA ARG A 133 8.80 -0.99 1.20
C ARG A 133 7.40 -1.60 1.03
N GLY A 134 6.96 -2.40 1.99
CA GLY A 134 5.62 -2.99 2.01
C GLY A 134 4.49 -1.98 2.14
N MET A 135 4.77 -0.78 2.67
CA MET A 135 3.78 0.30 2.83
C MET A 135 3.57 1.11 1.55
N VAL A 136 4.59 1.23 0.69
CA VAL A 136 4.54 2.05 -0.52
C VAL A 136 3.37 1.70 -1.45
N PRO A 137 3.07 0.41 -1.76
CA PRO A 137 1.96 0.06 -2.65
C PRO A 137 0.57 0.47 -2.14
N SER A 138 0.40 0.75 -0.85
CA SER A 138 -0.89 1.22 -0.32
C SER A 138 -1.29 2.57 -0.90
N TYR A 139 -0.33 3.48 -1.11
CA TYR A 139 -0.62 4.78 -1.73
C TYR A 139 -1.13 4.64 -3.16
N ASP A 140 -0.63 3.67 -3.94
CA ASP A 140 -1.14 3.41 -5.30
C ASP A 140 -2.59 2.96 -5.26
N ARG A 141 -2.91 2.07 -4.31
CA ARG A 141 -4.28 1.57 -4.14
C ARG A 141 -5.26 2.66 -3.68
N TRP A 142 -4.75 3.64 -2.94
CA TRP A 142 -5.55 4.79 -2.50
C TRP A 142 -5.62 5.90 -3.54
N GLY A 143 -4.89 5.80 -4.65
CA GLY A 143 -4.78 6.84 -5.67
C GLY A 143 -4.19 8.15 -5.14
N ARG A 144 -3.28 8.07 -4.16
CA ARG A 144 -2.65 9.23 -3.51
C ARG A 144 -1.18 9.35 -3.87
N PRO A 145 -0.68 10.60 -4.02
CA PRO A 145 0.75 10.82 -4.18
C PRO A 145 1.50 10.41 -2.90
N ILE A 146 2.72 9.93 -3.06
CA ILE A 146 3.60 9.55 -1.96
C ILE A 146 4.91 10.34 -2.03
N GLU A 147 5.37 10.82 -0.90
CA GLU A 147 6.73 11.30 -0.74
C GLU A 147 7.59 10.16 -0.19
N LEU A 148 8.70 9.90 -0.86
CA LEU A 148 9.62 8.83 -0.50
C LEU A 148 10.87 9.42 0.14
N ASP A 149 11.39 8.78 1.18
CA ASP A 149 12.72 9.10 1.68
C ASP A 149 13.82 8.61 0.72
N ALA A 150 15.06 9.02 0.96
CA ALA A 150 16.19 8.73 0.06
C ALA A 150 16.43 7.23 -0.16
N GLN A 151 16.08 6.39 0.82
CA GLN A 151 16.25 4.94 0.71
C GLN A 151 15.15 4.34 -0.17
N LEU A 152 13.88 4.71 0.07
CA LEU A 152 12.75 4.25 -0.74
C LEU A 152 12.80 4.78 -2.19
N GLN A 153 13.35 5.96 -2.42
CA GLN A 153 13.54 6.49 -3.78
C GLN A 153 14.45 5.60 -4.63
N ARG A 154 15.44 4.94 -4.02
CA ARG A 154 16.30 3.99 -4.74
C ARG A 154 15.56 2.70 -5.12
N ASP A 155 14.64 2.24 -4.26
CA ASP A 155 13.86 1.02 -4.52
C ASP A 155 12.71 1.27 -5.49
N PHE A 156 12.19 2.50 -5.53
CA PHE A 156 11.06 2.88 -6.36
C PHE A 156 11.41 4.09 -7.26
N PRO A 157 12.36 3.92 -8.21
CA PRO A 157 12.76 5.00 -9.11
C PRO A 157 11.56 5.43 -9.96
N GLY A 158 11.33 6.73 -10.06
CA GLY A 158 10.19 7.31 -10.78
C GLY A 158 8.91 7.47 -9.96
N ARG A 159 8.91 7.07 -8.69
CA ARG A 159 7.87 7.42 -7.71
C ARG A 159 8.34 8.57 -6.82
N GLY A 160 7.43 9.38 -6.34
CA GLY A 160 7.73 10.59 -5.57
C GLY A 160 7.83 11.83 -6.46
N ARG A 161 7.70 13.02 -5.90
CA ARG A 161 7.69 14.35 -6.54
C ARG A 161 7.03 14.45 -7.92
N GLY A 162 5.78 14.11 -7.98
CA GLY A 162 4.97 14.13 -9.19
C GLY A 162 4.03 12.97 -9.07
N GLY A 163 2.78 13.27 -8.78
CA GLY A 163 1.75 12.25 -8.59
C GLY A 163 1.77 11.18 -9.68
N PRO A 164 0.98 10.12 -9.56
CA PRO A 164 0.94 9.07 -10.56
C PRO A 164 0.82 9.75 -11.91
N LYS A 165 1.80 9.56 -12.81
CA LYS A 165 1.60 9.83 -14.22
C LYS A 165 0.39 8.98 -14.56
N GLN A 166 -0.76 9.62 -14.63
CA GLN A 166 -1.91 9.04 -15.28
C GLN A 166 -1.37 8.53 -16.61
N GLY A 167 -1.31 7.21 -16.77
CA GLY A 167 -1.00 6.62 -18.03
C GLY A 167 -1.94 7.25 -19.03
N GLY A 168 -1.37 8.09 -19.89
CA GLY A 168 -2.07 8.65 -21.02
C GLY A 168 -2.61 7.49 -21.81
N GLY A 169 -3.86 7.15 -21.61
CA GLY A 169 -4.62 6.39 -22.56
C GLY A 169 -4.54 7.18 -23.86
N GLN A 170 -3.72 6.72 -24.78
CA GLN A 170 -3.84 7.12 -26.17
C GLN A 170 -5.25 6.72 -26.60
N GLY A 171 -6.15 7.68 -26.47
CA GLY A 171 -7.43 7.66 -27.15
C GLY A 171 -7.11 7.60 -28.64
N GLY A 172 -7.19 6.41 -29.23
CA GLY A 172 -7.22 6.24 -30.66
C GLY A 172 -8.40 7.05 -31.17
N LYS A 173 -8.09 8.11 -31.92
CA LYS A 173 -9.06 8.83 -32.72
C LYS A 173 -9.60 7.82 -33.75
N PRO A 174 -10.91 7.66 -33.90
CA PRO A 174 -11.45 6.94 -35.05
C PRO A 174 -11.24 7.79 -36.29
N ASP A 175 -10.35 7.35 -37.18
CA ASP A 175 -10.24 7.91 -38.51
C ASP A 175 -11.52 7.56 -39.30
N HIS A 176 -12.31 8.59 -39.53
CA HIS A 176 -13.42 8.54 -40.45
C HIS A 176 -12.90 8.42 -41.88
N ALA A 177 -13.49 7.47 -42.59
CA ALA A 177 -13.39 7.20 -44.00
C ALA A 177 -13.49 8.46 -44.87
N GLY A 178 -12.64 8.54 -45.88
CA GLY A 178 -12.71 9.51 -46.98
C GLY A 178 -11.97 8.98 -48.20
N HIS A 179 -12.72 8.35 -49.04
CA HIS A 179 -12.65 8.20 -50.52
C HIS A 179 -11.36 8.51 -51.29
N GLY A 180 -11.01 7.55 -52.14
CA GLY A 180 -10.83 7.78 -53.58
C GLY A 180 -9.40 7.86 -54.08
N GLY A 181 -9.01 6.95 -54.95
CA GLY A 181 -7.89 7.14 -55.86
C GLY A 181 -7.08 5.88 -56.13
N LYS A 182 -7.39 5.27 -57.24
CA LYS A 182 -6.76 4.10 -57.93
C LYS A 182 -5.53 4.57 -58.71
N PRO A 183 -4.85 3.70 -59.46
CA PRO A 183 -3.57 3.04 -59.09
C PRO A 183 -2.44 3.47 -60.04
N GLU A 184 -1.16 3.13 -59.74
CA GLU A 184 -0.15 2.81 -60.77
C GLU A 184 1.05 2.12 -60.12
N GLN A 185 1.36 1.08 -60.70
CA GLN A 185 2.41 0.25 -61.24
C GLN A 185 3.88 0.65 -60.96
N GLY A 186 4.67 -0.36 -60.72
CA GLY A 186 6.13 -0.43 -60.96
C GLY A 186 6.86 -0.91 -59.69
N GLY A 187 7.34 -2.09 -59.57
CA GLY A 187 8.32 -2.76 -60.42
C GLY A 187 9.62 -2.84 -59.69
N GLY A 188 10.08 -4.04 -59.39
CA GLY A 188 11.49 -4.26 -59.41
C GLY A 188 12.18 -4.83 -58.15
N ARG A 189 12.42 -6.16 -58.18
CA ARG A 189 13.67 -6.87 -57.84
C ARG A 189 14.23 -6.63 -56.45
N GLY A 190 14.37 -7.58 -55.54
CA GLY A 190 15.17 -8.79 -55.74
C GLY A 190 16.53 -8.58 -55.13
N ASN A 191 16.81 -9.18 -53.99
CA ASN A 191 18.10 -9.85 -53.83
C ASN A 191 18.12 -10.77 -52.61
N SER A 192 18.51 -11.99 -52.92
CA SER A 192 18.84 -13.09 -52.02
C SER A 192 20.22 -12.90 -51.41
N GLY A 193 20.43 -13.47 -50.24
CA GLY A 193 21.75 -13.69 -49.70
C GLY A 193 21.65 -14.20 -48.27
N LYS A 194 21.55 -15.52 -48.08
CA LYS A 194 22.65 -16.47 -47.74
C LYS A 194 23.36 -16.01 -46.46
N GLY A 195 23.20 -16.66 -45.32
CA GLY A 195 23.80 -17.98 -45.08
C GLY A 195 24.96 -17.78 -44.12
N GLY A 196 24.96 -18.38 -42.97
CA GLY A 196 26.09 -18.37 -42.05
C GLY A 196 25.81 -19.27 -40.84
N GLN A 197 25.98 -20.56 -41.08
CA GLN A 197 26.17 -21.59 -40.06
C GLN A 197 27.56 -21.47 -39.44
N GLY A 198 27.68 -21.95 -38.20
CA GLY A 198 28.90 -22.52 -37.77
C GLY A 198 29.26 -22.31 -36.30
N PRO A 199 30.03 -23.21 -35.77
CA PRO A 199 29.56 -24.10 -34.75
C PRO A 199 30.32 -23.94 -33.41
N GLY A 200 29.78 -24.56 -32.40
CA GLY A 200 30.24 -25.05 -31.15
C GLY A 200 31.72 -24.91 -30.73
N ASN A 201 31.92 -24.78 -29.48
CA ASN A 201 32.96 -25.54 -28.81
C ASN A 201 32.68 -25.71 -27.31
N SER A 202 32.78 -26.95 -26.93
CA SER A 202 32.80 -27.59 -25.63
C SER A 202 34.13 -27.34 -24.90
N GLY A 203 34.11 -27.47 -23.58
CA GLY A 203 35.29 -27.70 -22.75
C GLY A 203 35.11 -27.00 -21.41
N GLY A 204 34.80 -27.56 -20.34
CA GLY A 204 35.40 -28.73 -19.70
C GLY A 204 36.55 -28.29 -18.82
N LYS A 205 36.36 -28.29 -17.52
CA LYS A 205 37.29 -28.84 -16.56
C LYS A 205 36.86 -28.55 -15.13
N GLY A 206 36.61 -29.63 -14.42
CA GLY A 206 36.52 -29.69 -12.97
C GLY A 206 37.88 -29.37 -12.31
N ASN A 207 37.77 -28.93 -11.08
CA ASN A 207 38.88 -29.07 -10.15
C ASN A 207 38.36 -29.56 -8.81
N GLN A 208 38.75 -30.79 -8.52
CA GLN A 208 38.72 -31.42 -7.18
C GLN A 208 39.92 -30.89 -6.40
N GLY A 209 39.73 -30.66 -5.12
CA GLY A 209 40.84 -30.38 -4.21
C GLY A 209 40.30 -30.30 -2.82
N LYS A 210 40.13 -31.41 -2.16
CA LYS A 210 41.06 -32.05 -1.19
C LYS A 210 40.93 -31.43 0.21
N GLY A 211 40.38 -32.23 1.11
CA GLY A 211 40.32 -32.04 2.54
C GLY A 211 41.68 -31.97 3.22
N LYS A 212 41.65 -31.45 4.42
CA LYS A 212 42.62 -31.81 5.48
C LYS A 212 41.93 -31.71 6.82
N ASP A 213 41.80 -32.89 7.42
CA ASP A 213 41.66 -33.07 8.86
C ASP A 213 42.97 -32.63 9.51
N LYS A 214 42.89 -32.03 10.69
CA LYS A 214 43.80 -32.28 11.80
C LYS A 214 43.33 -31.56 13.07
N ASP A 215 43.14 -32.42 14.03
CA ASP A 215 43.38 -32.31 15.50
C ASP A 215 42.63 -31.22 16.25
#